data_e798900e9a90550fd088fa382c0cdb8a
#
_entry.id   e798900e9a90550fd088fa382c0cdb8a
#
_cell.length_a   1.000
_cell.length_b   1.000
_cell.length_c   1.000
_cell.angle_alpha   90.00
_cell.angle_beta   90.00
_cell.angle_gamma   90.00
#
_symmetry.space_group_name_H-M   'P 1'
#
loop_
_entity.id
_entity.type
_entity.pdbx_description
1 polymer ?
#
loop_
_entity_poly.entity_id
_entity_poly.type
_entity_poly.pdbx_seq_one_letter_code
_entity_poly.pdbx_strand_id
1 'polypeptide(L)'
;LNNEQLDYSSAAAVEVHDRGLALFRGKAGCISCHGETALGDGNVSNYDKWTEQLVDAKGRTEEDRLEPYRTSFQKYGALLPRPIRPRNLRQGVYRGGRRPIDLYHRISQGINGTPMPNQEQTLTAEEIWSLVFYVRSLPFEHASRPAGVRNLDRERPN
;
A
#
# COMPACT_ATOMS: atom_id res chain seq x y z
N LEU A 1 -7.68 -10.27 22.11
CA LEU A 1 -6.58 -10.72 21.24
C LEU A 1 -5.44 -9.74 21.44
N ASN A 2 -4.43 -10.21 22.16
CA ASN A 2 -3.28 -9.43 22.57
C ASN A 2 -2.64 -8.77 21.35
N ASN A 3 -2.49 -7.47 21.47
CA ASN A 3 -1.61 -6.67 20.64
C ASN A 3 -0.17 -7.07 21.05
N GLU A 4 0.26 -8.29 20.69
CA GLU A 4 1.63 -8.67 20.87
C GLU A 4 2.46 -7.68 20.06
N GLN A 5 3.06 -6.77 20.80
CA GLN A 5 4.04 -5.85 20.30
C GLN A 5 5.18 -6.74 19.80
N LEU A 6 5.24 -6.91 18.48
CA LEU A 6 6.32 -7.67 17.87
C LEU A 6 7.63 -7.06 18.35
N ASP A 7 8.45 -7.87 18.95
CA ASP A 7 9.81 -7.46 19.31
C ASP A 7 10.64 -7.34 18.03
N TYR A 8 10.81 -6.13 17.56
CA TYR A 8 11.62 -5.81 16.39
C TYR A 8 13.12 -5.70 16.72
N SER A 9 13.53 -5.93 17.97
CA SER A 9 14.92 -5.76 18.41
C SER A 9 15.76 -7.02 18.30
N SER A 10 15.17 -8.21 18.19
CA SER A 10 15.91 -9.45 18.05
C SER A 10 16.60 -9.54 16.67
N ALA A 11 17.76 -10.19 16.60
CA ALA A 11 18.49 -10.38 15.34
C ALA A 11 17.64 -11.07 14.27
N ALA A 12 16.83 -12.05 14.66
CA ALA A 12 15.91 -12.74 13.75
C ALA A 12 14.82 -11.80 13.22
N ALA A 13 14.30 -10.91 14.06
CA ALA A 13 13.30 -9.92 13.66
C ALA A 13 13.89 -8.88 12.70
N VAL A 14 15.11 -8.44 12.91
CA VAL A 14 15.85 -7.54 12.01
C VAL A 14 16.04 -8.20 10.65
N GLU A 15 16.49 -9.46 10.62
CA GLU A 15 16.66 -10.18 9.34
C GLU A 15 15.34 -10.30 8.54
N VAL A 16 14.24 -10.66 9.20
CA VAL A 16 12.92 -10.76 8.56
C VAL A 16 12.45 -9.40 8.07
N HIS A 17 12.66 -8.35 8.87
CA HIS A 17 12.33 -6.97 8.50
C HIS A 17 13.10 -6.53 7.24
N ASP A 18 14.42 -6.73 7.21
CA ASP A 18 15.28 -6.31 6.11
C ASP A 18 14.97 -7.09 4.83
N ARG A 19 14.66 -8.39 4.95
CA ARG A 19 14.14 -9.19 3.84
C ARG A 19 12.80 -8.62 3.33
N GLY A 20 11.88 -8.27 4.22
CA GLY A 20 10.60 -7.65 3.85
C GLY A 20 10.79 -6.30 3.15
N LEU A 21 11.70 -5.46 3.63
CA LEU A 21 12.07 -4.19 3.00
C LEU A 21 12.67 -4.40 1.60
N ALA A 22 13.58 -5.36 1.45
CA ALA A 22 14.20 -5.69 0.17
C ALA A 22 13.14 -6.18 -0.84
N LEU A 23 12.21 -7.03 -0.39
CA LEU A 23 11.09 -7.49 -1.23
C LEU A 23 10.15 -6.33 -1.62
N PHE A 24 9.81 -5.45 -0.67
CA PHE A 24 8.96 -4.29 -0.90
C PHE A 24 9.52 -3.36 -1.98
N ARG A 25 10.85 -3.13 -1.95
CA ARG A 25 11.56 -2.30 -2.93
C ARG A 25 11.84 -3.00 -4.24
N GLY A 26 12.10 -4.30 -4.21
CA GLY A 26 12.57 -5.09 -5.34
C GLY A 26 11.50 -6.00 -5.92
N LYS A 27 11.62 -7.31 -5.69
CA LYS A 27 10.85 -8.38 -6.35
C LYS A 27 9.33 -8.16 -6.31
N ALA A 28 8.77 -7.67 -5.22
CA ALA A 28 7.34 -7.42 -5.07
C ALA A 28 6.88 -6.09 -5.71
N GLY A 29 7.80 -5.16 -5.97
CA GLY A 29 7.51 -3.89 -6.65
C GLY A 29 6.53 -2.96 -5.93
N CYS A 30 6.36 -3.11 -4.62
CA CYS A 30 5.36 -2.37 -3.84
C CYS A 30 5.60 -0.84 -3.87
N ILE A 31 6.88 -0.43 -3.97
CA ILE A 31 7.25 0.99 -4.00
C ILE A 31 6.66 1.74 -5.20
N SER A 32 6.40 1.05 -6.31
CA SER A 32 5.85 1.71 -7.50
C SER A 32 4.52 2.40 -7.21
N CYS A 33 3.73 1.83 -6.33
CA CYS A 33 2.43 2.39 -5.91
C CYS A 33 2.49 3.02 -4.52
N HIS A 34 3.07 2.31 -3.53
CA HIS A 34 3.07 2.79 -2.15
C HIS A 34 4.12 3.86 -1.86
N GLY A 35 5.03 4.12 -2.81
CA GLY A 35 6.14 5.05 -2.63
C GLY A 35 7.29 4.43 -1.85
N GLU A 36 8.47 5.02 -1.96
CA GLU A 36 9.69 4.51 -1.34
C GLU A 36 9.62 4.52 0.20
N THR A 37 8.89 5.49 0.73
CA THR A 37 8.66 5.67 2.17
C THR A 37 7.35 5.07 2.66
N ALA A 38 6.61 4.35 1.80
CA ALA A 38 5.32 3.71 2.09
C ALA A 38 4.20 4.69 2.50
N LEU A 39 4.26 5.94 2.04
CA LEU A 39 3.26 6.99 2.27
C LEU A 39 2.04 6.91 1.33
N GLY A 40 2.08 6.05 0.32
CA GLY A 40 1.05 5.96 -0.72
C GLY A 40 1.18 7.07 -1.77
N ASP A 41 2.37 7.58 -1.96
CA ASP A 41 2.73 8.69 -2.84
C ASP A 41 3.49 8.26 -4.11
N GLY A 42 3.49 6.98 -4.42
CA GLY A 42 4.01 6.45 -5.67
C GLY A 42 3.07 6.73 -6.85
N ASN A 43 2.67 5.72 -7.61
CA ASN A 43 1.72 5.91 -8.71
C ASN A 43 0.31 6.18 -8.17
N VAL A 44 -0.15 7.41 -8.31
CA VAL A 44 -1.48 7.89 -7.88
C VAL A 44 -2.45 8.14 -9.04
N SER A 45 -2.04 7.83 -10.26
CA SER A 45 -2.83 8.08 -11.48
C SER A 45 -3.68 6.89 -11.93
N ASN A 46 -3.53 5.73 -11.29
CA ASN A 46 -4.30 4.55 -11.66
C ASN A 46 -5.75 4.64 -11.20
N TYR A 47 -6.65 4.22 -12.06
CA TYR A 47 -8.07 4.07 -11.75
C TYR A 47 -8.37 2.65 -11.24
N ASP A 48 -9.55 2.45 -10.63
CA ASP A 48 -10.07 1.11 -10.39
C ASP A 48 -10.36 0.37 -11.72
N LYS A 49 -10.41 -0.96 -11.64
CA LYS A 49 -10.60 -1.78 -12.86
C LYS A 49 -11.93 -1.54 -13.59
N TRP A 50 -12.95 -1.07 -12.88
CA TRP A 50 -14.25 -0.76 -13.49
C TRP A 50 -14.18 0.53 -14.28
N THR A 51 -13.45 1.50 -13.73
CA THR A 51 -13.30 2.82 -14.33
C THR A 51 -12.21 2.83 -15.39
N GLU A 52 -11.16 2.01 -15.23
CA GLU A 52 -10.03 1.93 -16.15
C GLU A 52 -10.48 1.67 -17.59
N GLN A 53 -11.42 0.76 -17.79
CA GLN A 53 -11.96 0.46 -19.12
C GLN A 53 -12.71 1.65 -19.75
N LEU A 54 -13.26 2.53 -18.92
CA LEU A 54 -14.02 3.70 -19.38
C LEU A 54 -13.11 4.89 -19.69
N VAL A 55 -11.96 4.98 -19.01
CA VAL A 55 -11.02 6.08 -19.16
C VAL A 55 -9.77 5.71 -19.93
N ASP A 56 -9.50 4.41 -20.10
CA ASP A 56 -8.31 3.91 -20.81
C ASP A 56 -8.58 3.85 -22.31
N ALA A 57 -8.27 4.96 -22.95
CA ALA A 57 -8.08 4.95 -24.40
C ALA A 57 -6.71 5.58 -24.66
N LYS A 58 -5.75 4.77 -25.07
CA LYS A 58 -4.42 5.22 -25.47
C LYS A 58 -4.52 6.39 -26.44
N GLY A 59 -3.83 7.48 -26.10
CA GLY A 59 -3.74 8.68 -26.97
C GLY A 59 -4.86 9.69 -26.80
N ARG A 60 -5.75 9.53 -25.81
CA ARG A 60 -6.80 10.51 -25.50
C ARG A 60 -6.36 11.45 -24.37
N THR A 61 -6.87 12.67 -24.39
CA THR A 61 -6.76 13.60 -23.27
C THR A 61 -7.57 13.11 -22.08
N GLU A 62 -7.33 13.64 -20.89
CA GLU A 62 -8.13 13.28 -19.71
C GLU A 62 -9.62 13.64 -19.93
N GLU A 63 -9.88 14.72 -20.64
CA GLU A 63 -11.22 15.16 -20.99
C GLU A 63 -11.92 14.18 -21.93
N ASP A 64 -11.22 13.70 -22.96
CA ASP A 64 -11.73 12.69 -23.90
C ASP A 64 -12.03 11.34 -23.22
N ARG A 65 -11.24 10.96 -22.20
CA ARG A 65 -11.47 9.74 -21.41
C ARG A 65 -12.74 9.84 -20.57
N LEU A 66 -13.06 11.02 -20.07
CA LEU A 66 -14.23 11.25 -19.23
C LEU A 66 -15.52 11.44 -20.01
N GLU A 67 -15.44 11.74 -21.32
CA GLU A 67 -16.62 12.01 -22.14
C GLU A 67 -17.61 10.84 -22.23
N PRO A 68 -17.20 9.57 -22.50
CA PRO A 68 -18.11 8.44 -22.47
C PRO A 68 -18.79 8.27 -21.12
N TYR A 69 -18.09 8.61 -20.03
CA TYR A 69 -18.63 8.58 -18.70
C TYR A 69 -19.72 9.64 -18.51
N ARG A 70 -19.45 10.90 -18.89
CA ARG A 70 -20.40 12.01 -18.76
C ARG A 70 -21.68 11.74 -19.56
N THR A 71 -21.55 11.26 -20.79
CA THR A 71 -22.70 11.05 -21.68
C THR A 71 -23.54 9.83 -21.32
N SER A 72 -22.92 8.73 -20.88
CA SER A 72 -23.60 7.46 -20.70
C SER A 72 -23.95 7.14 -19.24
N PHE A 73 -23.09 7.48 -18.30
CA PHE A 73 -23.22 7.04 -16.90
C PHE A 73 -23.74 8.12 -15.96
N GLN A 74 -23.44 9.39 -16.21
CA GLN A 74 -23.88 10.47 -15.33
C GLN A 74 -25.39 10.58 -15.23
N LYS A 75 -26.09 10.34 -16.31
CA LYS A 75 -27.57 10.35 -16.32
C LYS A 75 -28.19 9.28 -15.42
N TYR A 76 -27.44 8.23 -15.07
CA TYR A 76 -27.86 7.17 -14.16
C TYR A 76 -27.36 7.37 -12.72
N GLY A 77 -26.82 8.54 -12.40
CA GLY A 77 -26.34 8.89 -11.06
C GLY A 77 -25.00 8.28 -10.69
N ALA A 78 -24.23 7.77 -11.66
CA ALA A 78 -22.89 7.26 -11.40
C ALA A 78 -21.93 8.38 -10.97
N LEU A 79 -20.99 8.05 -10.09
CA LEU A 79 -19.97 9.00 -9.64
C LEU A 79 -18.86 9.13 -10.68
N LEU A 80 -18.27 10.31 -10.77
CA LEU A 80 -17.10 10.55 -11.63
C LEU A 80 -15.95 9.59 -11.30
N PRO A 81 -15.28 9.04 -12.32
CA PRO A 81 -14.06 8.27 -12.13
C PRO A 81 -13.03 9.06 -11.33
N ARG A 82 -12.41 8.38 -10.39
CA ARG A 82 -11.32 8.96 -9.58
C ARG A 82 -10.15 8.01 -9.52
N PRO A 83 -8.89 8.52 -9.59
CA PRO A 83 -7.73 7.69 -9.35
C PRO A 83 -7.80 7.05 -7.96
N ILE A 84 -7.42 5.79 -7.89
CA ILE A 84 -7.25 5.09 -6.62
C ILE A 84 -5.86 5.43 -6.10
N ARG A 85 -5.83 6.03 -4.90
CA ARG A 85 -4.57 6.27 -4.19
C ARG A 85 -4.19 5.07 -3.34
N PRO A 86 -2.95 4.60 -3.46
CA PRO A 86 -2.42 3.61 -2.55
C PRO A 86 -2.48 4.12 -1.11
N ARG A 87 -2.71 3.19 -0.18
CA ARG A 87 -2.82 3.57 1.23
C ARG A 87 -1.46 3.96 1.80
N ASN A 88 -1.45 4.99 2.66
CA ASN A 88 -0.33 5.28 3.53
C ASN A 88 -0.22 4.16 4.59
N LEU A 89 0.78 3.30 4.42
CA LEU A 89 0.97 2.13 5.29
C LEU A 89 1.50 2.49 6.68
N ARG A 90 2.12 3.68 6.81
CA ARG A 90 2.65 4.19 8.08
C ARG A 90 1.57 4.58 9.08
N GLN A 91 0.34 4.73 8.64
CA GLN A 91 -0.79 4.99 9.53
C GLN A 91 -1.26 3.72 10.29
N GLY A 92 -0.83 2.53 9.87
CA GLY A 92 -1.28 1.27 10.48
C GLY A 92 -2.76 0.96 10.29
N VAL A 93 -3.41 1.63 9.33
CA VAL A 93 -4.82 1.46 9.00
C VAL A 93 -4.92 0.71 7.68
N TYR A 94 -5.43 -0.51 7.72
CA TYR A 94 -5.52 -1.38 6.55
C TYR A 94 -6.98 -1.76 6.27
N ARG A 95 -7.35 -1.83 4.99
CA ARG A 95 -8.66 -2.28 4.59
C ARG A 95 -8.80 -3.79 4.85
N GLY A 96 -9.86 -4.19 5.55
CA GLY A 96 -10.16 -5.60 5.82
C GLY A 96 -9.48 -6.19 7.04
N GLY A 97 -8.77 -5.37 7.83
CA GLY A 97 -8.17 -5.79 9.09
C GLY A 97 -6.67 -5.54 9.18
N ARG A 98 -6.16 -5.62 10.40
CA ARG A 98 -4.75 -5.37 10.74
C ARG A 98 -4.03 -6.58 11.34
N ARG A 99 -4.71 -7.72 11.45
CA ARG A 99 -4.05 -8.96 11.88
C ARG A 99 -3.03 -9.39 10.84
N PRO A 100 -1.95 -10.08 11.23
CA PRO A 100 -0.96 -10.57 10.27
C PRO A 100 -1.59 -11.33 9.10
N ILE A 101 -2.55 -12.19 9.40
CA ILE A 101 -3.24 -13.00 8.40
C ILE A 101 -4.09 -12.16 7.44
N ASP A 102 -4.69 -11.04 7.90
CA ASP A 102 -5.45 -10.15 7.05
C ASP A 102 -4.55 -9.48 6.01
N LEU A 103 -3.34 -9.07 6.44
CA LEU A 103 -2.32 -8.50 5.55
C LEU A 103 -1.75 -9.54 4.61
N TYR A 104 -1.51 -10.77 5.10
CA TYR A 104 -1.06 -11.88 4.26
C TYR A 104 -2.02 -12.09 3.08
N HIS A 105 -3.31 -12.21 3.35
CA HIS A 105 -4.31 -12.38 2.28
C HIS A 105 -4.37 -11.19 1.33
N ARG A 106 -4.18 -9.95 1.82
CA ARG A 106 -4.14 -8.77 0.97
C ARG A 106 -2.96 -8.75 0.02
N ILE A 107 -1.81 -9.20 0.49
CA ILE A 107 -0.58 -9.24 -0.32
C ILE A 107 -0.65 -10.44 -1.27
N SER A 108 -1.01 -11.63 -0.78
CA SER A 108 -1.06 -12.84 -1.62
C SER A 108 -2.09 -12.74 -2.73
N GLN A 109 -3.31 -12.30 -2.42
CA GLN A 109 -4.44 -12.30 -3.35
C GLN A 109 -4.64 -10.98 -4.11
N GLY A 110 -3.96 -9.90 -3.66
CA GLY A 110 -4.27 -8.57 -4.13
C GLY A 110 -5.61 -8.04 -3.60
N ILE A 111 -6.12 -6.99 -4.22
CA ILE A 111 -7.42 -6.40 -3.86
C ILE A 111 -8.26 -6.24 -5.12
N ASN A 112 -9.29 -7.05 -5.25
CA ASN A 112 -10.20 -6.98 -6.39
C ASN A 112 -10.75 -5.58 -6.62
N GLY A 113 -10.80 -5.15 -7.88
CA GLY A 113 -11.25 -3.84 -8.29
C GLY A 113 -10.21 -2.73 -8.09
N THR A 114 -9.01 -3.05 -7.67
CA THR A 114 -7.90 -2.10 -7.53
C THR A 114 -6.67 -2.53 -8.32
N PRO A 115 -5.72 -1.61 -8.58
CA PRO A 115 -4.44 -1.94 -9.22
C PRO A 115 -3.50 -2.81 -8.36
N MET A 116 -3.82 -3.08 -7.09
CA MET A 116 -2.97 -3.91 -6.22
C MET A 116 -2.97 -5.36 -6.72
N PRO A 117 -1.83 -5.87 -7.24
CA PRO A 117 -1.78 -7.18 -7.86
C PRO A 117 -1.74 -8.31 -6.82
N ASN A 118 -2.08 -9.51 -7.30
CA ASN A 118 -1.84 -10.76 -6.61
C ASN A 118 -0.33 -11.07 -6.62
N GLN A 119 0.25 -11.39 -5.48
CA GLN A 119 1.69 -11.69 -5.32
C GLN A 119 1.97 -13.19 -5.14
N GLU A 120 0.99 -14.03 -4.92
CA GLU A 120 1.21 -15.47 -4.67
C GLU A 120 1.83 -16.22 -5.86
N GLN A 121 1.72 -15.67 -7.07
CA GLN A 121 2.36 -16.23 -8.27
C GLN A 121 3.84 -15.85 -8.39
N THR A 122 4.27 -14.81 -7.70
CA THR A 122 5.62 -14.24 -7.79
C THR A 122 6.44 -14.52 -6.55
N LEU A 123 5.79 -14.56 -5.38
CA LEU A 123 6.42 -14.69 -4.07
C LEU A 123 6.05 -16.01 -3.40
N THR A 124 6.99 -16.56 -2.65
CA THR A 124 6.71 -17.68 -1.75
C THR A 124 5.91 -17.22 -0.52
N ALA A 125 5.29 -18.16 0.18
CA ALA A 125 4.57 -17.85 1.42
C ALA A 125 5.48 -17.18 2.47
N GLU A 126 6.73 -17.61 2.57
CA GLU A 126 7.72 -17.04 3.49
C GLU A 126 8.10 -15.59 3.13
N GLU A 127 8.25 -15.31 1.83
CA GLU A 127 8.48 -13.95 1.33
C GLU A 127 7.28 -13.04 1.63
N ILE A 128 6.05 -13.54 1.47
CA ILE A 128 4.84 -12.79 1.82
C ILE A 128 4.79 -12.52 3.32
N TRP A 129 5.14 -13.48 4.17
CA TRP A 129 5.21 -13.26 5.62
C TRP A 129 6.28 -12.23 6.01
N SER A 130 7.41 -12.18 5.32
CA SER A 130 8.42 -11.13 5.51
C SER A 130 7.89 -9.75 5.15
N LEU A 131 7.13 -9.63 4.06
CA LEU A 131 6.43 -8.39 3.70
C LEU A 131 5.39 -7.99 4.74
N VAL A 132 4.61 -8.94 5.26
CA VAL A 132 3.65 -8.67 6.34
C VAL A 132 4.35 -8.11 7.57
N PHE A 133 5.48 -8.71 7.95
CA PHE A 133 6.27 -8.25 9.10
C PHE A 133 6.76 -6.82 8.88
N TYR A 134 7.36 -6.53 7.72
CA TYR A 134 7.82 -5.19 7.35
C TYR A 134 6.67 -4.17 7.33
N VAL A 135 5.56 -4.46 6.68
CA VAL A 135 4.43 -3.53 6.62
C VAL A 135 3.86 -3.23 8.01
N ARG A 136 3.85 -4.21 8.91
CA ARG A 136 3.40 -4.02 10.29
C ARG A 136 4.38 -3.22 11.15
N SER A 137 5.66 -3.18 10.81
CA SER A 137 6.64 -2.36 11.52
C SER A 137 6.53 -0.87 11.19
N LEU A 138 6.09 -0.53 9.98
CA LEU A 138 6.07 0.84 9.47
C LEU A 138 5.41 1.87 10.40
N PRO A 139 4.27 1.62 11.05
CA PRO A 139 3.65 2.59 11.96
C PRO A 139 4.49 2.92 13.20
N PHE A 140 5.40 2.02 13.57
CA PHE A 140 6.23 2.16 14.78
C PHE A 140 7.60 2.77 14.49
N GLU A 141 7.98 2.91 13.23
CA GLU A 141 9.23 3.55 12.85
C GLU A 141 9.23 5.03 13.23
N HIS A 142 10.42 5.54 13.54
CA HIS A 142 10.62 6.97 13.89
C HIS A 142 10.02 7.92 12.85
N ALA A 143 10.15 7.60 11.55
CA ALA A 143 9.60 8.41 10.47
C ALA A 143 8.06 8.51 10.47
N SER A 144 7.36 7.59 11.14
CA SER A 144 5.89 7.58 11.24
C SER A 144 5.36 8.38 12.42
N ARG A 145 6.23 8.80 13.34
CA ARG A 145 5.85 9.59 14.50
C ARG A 145 5.53 11.03 14.11
N PRO A 146 4.60 11.71 14.79
CA PRO A 146 4.34 13.13 14.58
C PRO A 146 5.63 13.97 14.69
N ALA A 147 5.73 15.03 13.89
CA ALA A 147 6.94 15.85 13.80
C ALA A 147 7.41 16.37 15.17
N GLY A 148 6.50 16.77 16.05
CA GLY A 148 6.83 17.22 17.41
C GLY A 148 7.50 16.14 18.26
N VAL A 149 7.05 14.89 18.15
CA VAL A 149 7.65 13.76 18.90
C VAL A 149 9.02 13.40 18.35
N ARG A 150 9.21 13.49 17.02
CA ARG A 150 10.52 13.25 16.39
C ARG A 150 11.61 14.22 16.86
N ASN A 151 11.24 15.46 17.12
CA ASN A 151 12.19 16.45 17.60
C ASN A 151 12.61 16.19 19.06
N LEU A 152 11.70 15.74 19.91
CA LEU A 152 12.01 15.39 21.30
C LEU A 152 13.04 14.24 21.41
N ASP A 153 13.02 13.29 20.49
CA ASP A 153 13.99 12.18 20.50
C ASP A 153 15.42 12.63 20.10
N ARG A 154 15.56 13.74 19.38
CA ARG A 154 16.87 14.35 19.03
C ARG A 154 17.51 15.13 20.17
N GLU A 155 16.71 15.61 21.10
CA GLU A 155 17.15 16.44 22.22
C GLU A 155 17.48 15.65 23.48
N ARG A 156 17.28 14.31 23.47
CA ARG A 156 17.71 13.47 24.59
C ARG A 156 19.22 13.24 24.51
N PRO A 157 20.00 13.71 25.51
CA PRO A 157 21.41 13.34 25.61
C PRO A 157 21.51 11.84 25.89
N ASN A 158 22.51 11.19 25.27
CA ASN A 158 22.89 9.81 25.54
C ASN A 158 23.28 9.58 27.01
#